data_7ee7593c8c4a98276844654aba08bf7a
#
_entry.id   7ee7593c8c4a98276844654aba08bf7a
#
_cell.length_a   1.000
_cell.length_b   1.000
_cell.length_c   1.000
_cell.angle_alpha   90.00
_cell.angle_beta   90.00
_cell.angle_gamma   90.00
#
_symmetry.space_group_name_H-M   'P 1'
#
loop_
_entity.id
_entity.type
_entity.pdbx_description
1 polymer ?
#
loop_
_entity_poly.entity_id
_entity_poly.type
_entity_poly.pdbx_seq_one_letter_code
_entity_poly.pdbx_strand_id
1 'polypeptide(L)'
;IKEFFVKGVCQRDGNSTTISVSNAENTNSFEQQREKFKKEARRLRSLSNPHIVKVYDLFEENGTAYYVMDYVDGENLSARLKRTNAPLAESEVRNYLNQILDGLEAIHNEGMFHLDIKPANIMVDSHDVVKLIDFGASKQQSTVGGATMSTGISYTNGYAPSEQMAQSYDKFGPWTDFYALGATMYKLLTNQDPPSVSDLSEDETEDKHLALPMPNVSEKMKKLVVWMMQVNRLKRPKNVGEIRGFLHQPSAAPTSNNEKTKAYWS
;
A
#
# COMPACT_ATOMS: atom_id res chain seq x y z
N ILE A 1 -9.35 -6.44 18.30
CA ILE A 1 -8.30 -7.48 18.41
C ILE A 1 -8.06 -8.04 17.02
N LYS A 2 -6.78 -8.23 16.67
CA LYS A 2 -6.35 -8.95 15.46
C LYS A 2 -5.70 -10.26 15.87
N GLU A 3 -6.12 -11.34 15.24
CA GLU A 3 -5.63 -12.68 15.46
C GLU A 3 -4.68 -13.09 14.33
N PHE A 4 -3.62 -13.80 14.66
CA PHE A 4 -2.78 -14.46 13.68
C PHE A 4 -3.47 -15.77 13.22
N PHE A 5 -3.84 -15.83 11.95
CA PHE A 5 -4.46 -17.01 11.35
C PHE A 5 -4.00 -17.17 9.90
N VAL A 6 -3.47 -18.34 9.55
CA VAL A 6 -2.97 -18.64 8.20
C VAL A 6 -3.89 -19.63 7.54
N LYS A 7 -4.77 -19.12 6.67
CA LYS A 7 -5.72 -19.97 5.92
C LYS A 7 -4.99 -21.04 5.11
N GLY A 8 -5.43 -22.30 5.24
CA GLY A 8 -4.83 -23.45 4.57
C GLY A 8 -3.62 -24.08 5.28
N VAL A 9 -3.09 -23.41 6.31
CA VAL A 9 -1.99 -23.92 7.16
C VAL A 9 -2.50 -24.30 8.53
N CYS A 10 -3.41 -23.52 9.09
CA CYS A 10 -4.03 -23.82 10.38
C CYS A 10 -5.56 -23.86 10.26
N GLN A 11 -6.18 -24.52 11.23
CA GLN A 11 -7.62 -24.72 11.32
C GLN A 11 -8.08 -24.60 12.79
N ARG A 12 -9.40 -24.47 12.98
CA ARG A 12 -10.06 -24.62 14.28
C ARG A 12 -10.78 -25.95 14.32
N ASP A 13 -10.66 -26.66 15.39
CA ASP A 13 -11.32 -27.94 15.59
C ASP A 13 -12.75 -27.72 16.13
N GLY A 14 -13.75 -27.87 15.27
CA GLY A 14 -15.16 -27.74 15.63
C GLY A 14 -15.49 -26.38 16.25
N ASN A 15 -16.06 -26.40 17.48
CA ASN A 15 -16.40 -25.19 18.24
C ASN A 15 -15.25 -24.69 19.13
N SER A 16 -14.04 -25.22 18.97
CA SER A 16 -12.87 -24.81 19.76
C SER A 16 -12.39 -23.42 19.34
N THR A 17 -11.93 -22.63 20.29
CA THR A 17 -11.18 -21.39 20.06
C THR A 17 -9.72 -21.67 19.68
N THR A 18 -9.22 -22.88 20.00
CA THR A 18 -7.84 -23.27 19.76
C THR A 18 -7.56 -23.49 18.29
N ILE A 19 -6.42 -22.97 17.83
CA ILE A 19 -5.89 -23.17 16.49
C ILE A 19 -4.90 -24.30 16.50
N SER A 20 -5.06 -25.24 15.58
CA SER A 20 -4.12 -26.33 15.30
C SER A 20 -3.52 -26.20 13.90
N VAL A 21 -2.27 -26.60 13.73
CA VAL A 21 -1.62 -26.64 12.42
C VAL A 21 -2.10 -27.90 11.67
N SER A 22 -2.57 -27.74 10.45
CA SER A 22 -3.23 -28.82 9.70
C SER A 22 -2.30 -29.95 9.30
N ASN A 23 -0.99 -29.69 9.19
CA ASN A 23 0.03 -30.68 8.86
C ASN A 23 1.33 -30.38 9.64
N ALA A 24 1.96 -31.42 10.19
CA ALA A 24 3.21 -31.30 10.93
C ALA A 24 4.34 -30.62 10.15
N GLU A 25 4.39 -30.82 8.83
CA GLU A 25 5.36 -30.16 7.94
C GLU A 25 5.22 -28.63 7.92
N ASN A 26 4.02 -28.13 8.19
CA ASN A 26 3.73 -26.70 8.20
C ASN A 26 4.04 -26.03 9.55
N THR A 27 4.33 -26.80 10.60
CA THR A 27 4.53 -26.28 11.97
C THR A 27 5.64 -25.24 12.01
N ASN A 28 6.79 -25.53 11.42
CA ASN A 28 7.93 -24.61 11.42
C ASN A 28 7.61 -23.31 10.67
N SER A 29 6.93 -23.39 9.53
CA SER A 29 6.50 -22.23 8.74
C SER A 29 5.49 -21.38 9.50
N PHE A 30 4.51 -22.01 10.17
CA PHE A 30 3.53 -21.34 11.00
C PHE A 30 4.18 -20.56 12.15
N GLU A 31 5.11 -21.22 12.89
CA GLU A 31 5.84 -20.58 13.98
C GLU A 31 6.66 -19.37 13.52
N GLN A 32 7.37 -19.49 12.41
CA GLN A 32 8.14 -18.38 11.84
C GLN A 32 7.24 -17.20 11.44
N GLN A 33 6.07 -17.46 10.85
CA GLN A 33 5.12 -16.41 10.50
C GLN A 33 4.47 -15.78 11.73
N ARG A 34 4.18 -16.59 12.77
CA ARG A 34 3.68 -16.12 14.07
C ARG A 34 4.68 -15.19 14.75
N GLU A 35 5.98 -15.55 14.75
CA GLU A 35 7.03 -14.68 15.29
C GLU A 35 7.16 -13.35 14.51
N LYS A 36 6.99 -13.36 13.19
CA LYS A 36 6.95 -12.13 12.39
C LYS A 36 5.77 -11.24 12.75
N PHE A 37 4.59 -11.83 12.89
CA PHE A 37 3.39 -11.13 13.33
C PHE A 37 3.59 -10.47 14.70
N LYS A 38 4.19 -11.19 15.66
CA LYS A 38 4.52 -10.65 16.97
C LYS A 38 5.55 -9.53 16.91
N LYS A 39 6.57 -9.67 16.06
CA LYS A 39 7.60 -8.64 15.84
C LYS A 39 7.00 -7.37 15.26
N GLU A 40 6.10 -7.51 14.27
CA GLU A 40 5.34 -6.39 13.69
C GLU A 40 4.52 -5.68 14.77
N ALA A 41 3.74 -6.42 15.57
CA ALA A 41 2.92 -5.86 16.62
C ALA A 41 3.76 -5.09 17.66
N ARG A 42 4.93 -5.61 18.07
CA ARG A 42 5.86 -4.92 18.99
C ARG A 42 6.36 -3.59 18.40
N ARG A 43 6.71 -3.57 17.10
CA ARG A 43 7.15 -2.34 16.42
C ARG A 43 6.00 -1.33 16.30
N LEU A 44 4.80 -1.77 15.92
CA LEU A 44 3.63 -0.90 15.85
C LEU A 44 3.26 -0.32 17.24
N ARG A 45 3.46 -1.10 18.31
CA ARG A 45 3.22 -0.63 19.68
C ARG A 45 4.16 0.53 20.09
N SER A 46 5.40 0.54 19.59
CA SER A 46 6.36 1.63 19.87
C SER A 46 6.08 2.90 19.07
N LEU A 47 5.32 2.82 17.96
CA LEU A 47 4.99 3.98 17.15
C LEU A 47 3.91 4.85 17.80
N SER A 48 4.07 6.16 17.63
CA SER A 48 3.06 7.16 18.01
C SER A 48 2.84 8.11 16.84
N ASN A 49 1.85 7.81 16.01
CA ASN A 49 1.47 8.63 14.87
C ASN A 49 -0.07 8.57 14.70
N PRO A 50 -0.77 9.69 14.49
CA PRO A 50 -2.23 9.71 14.38
C PRO A 50 -2.76 8.93 13.17
N HIS A 51 -1.92 8.75 12.14
CA HIS A 51 -2.27 8.10 10.87
C HIS A 51 -1.85 6.61 10.81
N ILE A 52 -1.45 6.05 11.93
CA ILE A 52 -1.15 4.62 12.08
C ILE A 52 -2.03 4.07 13.19
N VAL A 53 -2.61 2.89 12.97
CA VAL A 53 -3.36 2.19 14.02
C VAL A 53 -2.46 1.94 15.22
N LYS A 54 -2.89 2.38 16.41
CA LYS A 54 -2.16 2.14 17.65
C LYS A 54 -2.36 0.71 18.11
N VAL A 55 -1.27 0.03 18.40
CA VAL A 55 -1.27 -1.28 19.07
C VAL A 55 -1.01 -1.06 20.56
N TYR A 56 -1.86 -1.65 21.40
CA TYR A 56 -1.82 -1.51 22.86
C TYR A 56 -1.16 -2.70 23.53
N ASP A 57 -1.50 -3.90 23.07
CA ASP A 57 -1.04 -5.13 23.70
C ASP A 57 -0.83 -6.25 22.69
N LEU A 58 -0.03 -7.25 23.09
CA LEU A 58 0.28 -8.46 22.35
C LEU A 58 0.31 -9.62 23.31
N PHE A 59 -0.45 -10.67 23.03
CA PHE A 59 -0.48 -11.88 23.85
C PHE A 59 -0.60 -13.13 23.00
N GLU A 60 -0.28 -14.28 23.59
CA GLU A 60 -0.39 -15.60 22.99
C GLU A 60 -1.41 -16.42 23.77
N GLU A 61 -2.38 -17.00 23.06
CA GLU A 61 -3.42 -17.85 23.60
C GLU A 61 -3.98 -18.72 22.49
N ASN A 62 -4.69 -19.78 22.82
CA ASN A 62 -5.38 -20.65 21.87
C ASN A 62 -4.49 -21.18 20.72
N GLY A 63 -3.18 -21.40 20.96
CA GLY A 63 -2.24 -21.88 19.94
C GLY A 63 -1.81 -20.82 18.91
N THR A 64 -2.15 -19.55 19.13
CA THR A 64 -1.83 -18.46 18.21
C THR A 64 -1.41 -17.19 18.95
N ALA A 65 -1.28 -16.08 18.24
CA ALA A 65 -0.97 -14.77 18.79
C ALA A 65 -2.06 -13.75 18.44
N TYR A 66 -2.27 -12.80 19.35
CA TYR A 66 -3.26 -11.73 19.20
C TYR A 66 -2.59 -10.40 19.52
N TYR A 67 -3.02 -9.33 18.85
CA TYR A 67 -2.76 -8.00 19.35
C TYR A 67 -4.03 -7.15 19.46
N VAL A 68 -4.03 -6.30 20.48
CA VAL A 68 -5.09 -5.33 20.75
C VAL A 68 -4.70 -4.01 20.09
N MET A 69 -5.61 -3.46 19.31
CA MET A 69 -5.36 -2.22 18.57
C MET A 69 -6.57 -1.29 18.64
N ASP A 70 -6.38 -0.03 18.19
CA ASP A 70 -7.49 0.91 18.05
C ASP A 70 -8.65 0.28 17.28
N TYR A 71 -9.86 0.58 17.73
CA TYR A 71 -11.05 0.49 16.89
C TYR A 71 -11.22 1.83 16.17
N VAL A 72 -11.22 1.83 14.86
CA VAL A 72 -11.48 3.03 14.06
C VAL A 72 -12.96 3.09 13.74
N ASP A 73 -13.66 4.03 14.35
CA ASP A 73 -15.08 4.27 14.07
C ASP A 73 -15.23 5.02 12.74
N GLY A 74 -15.35 4.25 11.67
CA GLY A 74 -15.35 4.76 10.31
C GLY A 74 -15.44 3.65 9.26
N GLU A 75 -15.14 3.98 8.03
CA GLU A 75 -15.13 3.03 6.92
C GLU A 75 -13.75 3.01 6.25
N ASN A 76 -13.38 1.89 5.62
CA ASN A 76 -12.22 1.89 4.75
C ASN A 76 -12.55 2.47 3.36
N LEU A 77 -11.53 2.95 2.66
CA LEU A 77 -11.72 3.60 1.35
C LEU A 77 -12.30 2.66 0.28
N SER A 78 -12.12 1.34 0.41
CA SER A 78 -12.77 0.37 -0.48
C SER A 78 -14.28 0.32 -0.26
N ALA A 79 -14.74 0.34 1.00
CA ALA A 79 -16.15 0.41 1.35
C ALA A 79 -16.76 1.73 0.86
N ARG A 80 -16.06 2.86 1.05
CA ARG A 80 -16.47 4.18 0.56
C ARG A 80 -16.69 4.18 -0.96
N LEU A 81 -15.71 3.70 -1.75
CA LEU A 81 -15.85 3.59 -3.21
C LEU A 81 -17.03 2.70 -3.63
N LYS A 82 -17.23 1.57 -2.95
CA LYS A 82 -18.37 0.68 -3.21
C LYS A 82 -19.71 1.36 -2.89
N ARG A 83 -19.79 2.08 -1.78
CA ARG A 83 -21.00 2.78 -1.35
C ARG A 83 -21.35 3.93 -2.27
N THR A 84 -20.37 4.72 -2.69
CA THR A 84 -20.59 5.88 -3.59
C THR A 84 -20.71 5.46 -5.05
N ASN A 85 -20.15 4.33 -5.41
CA ASN A 85 -20.00 3.83 -6.79
C ASN A 85 -19.43 4.89 -7.75
N ALA A 86 -18.56 5.76 -7.27
CA ALA A 86 -18.00 6.89 -8.00
C ALA A 86 -16.56 7.17 -7.54
N PRO A 87 -15.72 7.81 -8.39
CA PRO A 87 -14.44 8.34 -7.98
C PRO A 87 -14.59 9.36 -6.86
N LEU A 88 -13.58 9.48 -6.01
CA LEU A 88 -13.50 10.56 -5.02
C LEU A 88 -13.01 11.85 -5.65
N ALA A 89 -13.39 12.99 -5.06
CA ALA A 89 -12.89 14.29 -5.49
C ALA A 89 -11.37 14.38 -5.28
N GLU A 90 -10.65 15.00 -6.22
CA GLU A 90 -9.19 15.16 -6.11
C GLU A 90 -8.77 15.87 -4.83
N SER A 91 -9.55 16.84 -4.36
CA SER A 91 -9.30 17.55 -3.10
C SER A 91 -9.33 16.61 -1.88
N GLU A 92 -10.28 15.68 -1.87
CA GLU A 92 -10.43 14.65 -0.83
C GLU A 92 -9.23 13.67 -0.89
N VAL A 93 -8.92 13.16 -2.09
CA VAL A 93 -7.76 12.27 -2.29
C VAL A 93 -6.46 12.94 -1.88
N ARG A 94 -6.29 14.24 -2.16
CA ARG A 94 -5.12 15.02 -1.76
C ARG A 94 -5.01 15.16 -0.24
N ASN A 95 -6.14 15.35 0.46
CA ASN A 95 -6.17 15.38 1.92
C ASN A 95 -5.73 14.04 2.50
N TYR A 96 -6.29 12.93 1.99
CA TYR A 96 -5.90 11.59 2.44
C TYR A 96 -4.44 11.27 2.12
N LEU A 97 -3.97 11.65 0.93
CA LEU A 97 -2.56 11.49 0.55
C LEU A 97 -1.62 12.12 1.58
N ASN A 98 -1.87 13.36 2.00
CA ASN A 98 -1.01 14.04 2.98
C ASN A 98 -0.94 13.28 4.30
N GLN A 99 -2.08 12.80 4.79
CA GLN A 99 -2.17 12.02 6.02
C GLN A 99 -1.49 10.65 5.91
N ILE A 100 -1.65 9.97 4.76
CA ILE A 100 -0.96 8.70 4.48
C ILE A 100 0.55 8.92 4.45
N LEU A 101 1.01 10.00 3.83
CA LEU A 101 2.43 10.34 3.78
C LEU A 101 3.02 10.58 5.19
N ASP A 102 2.26 11.22 6.10
CA ASP A 102 2.68 11.39 7.50
C ASP A 102 2.85 10.03 8.20
N GLY A 103 1.91 9.10 7.98
CA GLY A 103 2.00 7.74 8.50
C GLY A 103 3.18 6.96 7.90
N LEU A 104 3.37 7.03 6.57
CA LEU A 104 4.47 6.35 5.88
C LEU A 104 5.84 6.88 6.31
N GLU A 105 5.98 8.20 6.46
CA GLU A 105 7.24 8.79 6.93
C GLU A 105 7.62 8.26 8.30
N ALA A 106 6.65 8.14 9.22
CA ALA A 106 6.89 7.62 10.57
C ALA A 106 7.39 6.16 10.54
N ILE A 107 6.77 5.28 9.74
CA ILE A 107 7.22 3.88 9.66
C ILE A 107 8.54 3.72 8.89
N HIS A 108 8.75 4.49 7.82
CA HIS A 108 9.98 4.43 7.02
C HIS A 108 11.20 4.90 7.83
N ASN A 109 11.04 5.90 8.70
CA ASN A 109 12.10 6.35 9.61
C ASN A 109 12.53 5.26 10.61
N GLU A 110 11.63 4.32 10.95
CA GLU A 110 11.92 3.16 11.78
C GLU A 110 12.40 1.92 10.97
N GLY A 111 12.68 2.11 9.67
CA GLY A 111 13.07 1.03 8.77
C GLY A 111 11.96 -0.01 8.57
N MET A 112 10.70 0.40 8.69
CA MET A 112 9.53 -0.44 8.43
C MET A 112 8.88 -0.05 7.12
N PHE A 113 8.26 -1.02 6.45
CA PHE A 113 7.43 -0.80 5.27
C PHE A 113 6.04 -1.40 5.49
N HIS A 114 5.02 -0.76 4.93
CA HIS A 114 3.63 -1.22 5.06
C HIS A 114 3.35 -2.48 4.22
N LEU A 115 3.77 -2.48 2.95
CA LEU A 115 3.75 -3.57 1.98
C LEU A 115 2.37 -4.14 1.60
N ASP A 116 1.28 -3.50 2.02
CA ASP A 116 -0.09 -3.83 1.60
C ASP A 116 -0.98 -2.57 1.57
N ILE A 117 -0.44 -1.45 1.05
CA ILE A 117 -1.22 -0.22 0.87
C ILE A 117 -2.25 -0.45 -0.23
N LYS A 118 -3.52 -0.27 0.13
CA LYS A 118 -4.67 -0.36 -0.77
C LYS A 118 -5.90 0.25 -0.09
N PRO A 119 -6.96 0.60 -0.82
CA PRO A 119 -8.14 1.24 -0.25
C PRO A 119 -8.76 0.47 0.94
N ALA A 120 -8.68 -0.87 0.95
CA ALA A 120 -9.22 -1.70 2.04
C ALA A 120 -8.43 -1.56 3.35
N ASN A 121 -7.16 -1.16 3.29
CA ASN A 121 -6.27 -1.04 4.46
C ASN A 121 -6.07 0.42 4.90
N ILE A 122 -6.90 1.33 4.40
CA ILE A 122 -6.92 2.75 4.76
C ILE A 122 -8.30 3.05 5.35
N MET A 123 -8.36 3.21 6.67
CA MET A 123 -9.57 3.61 7.38
C MET A 123 -9.68 5.13 7.40
N VAL A 124 -10.90 5.64 7.33
CA VAL A 124 -11.22 7.06 7.51
C VAL A 124 -12.32 7.15 8.54
N ASP A 125 -12.08 7.89 9.60
CA ASP A 125 -13.06 8.08 10.67
C ASP A 125 -14.10 9.17 10.32
N SER A 126 -15.02 9.43 11.24
CA SER A 126 -16.08 10.44 11.09
C SER A 126 -15.56 11.89 11.05
N HIS A 127 -14.28 12.12 11.33
CA HIS A 127 -13.61 13.43 11.29
C HIS A 127 -12.64 13.55 10.10
N ASP A 128 -12.75 12.65 9.10
CA ASP A 128 -11.83 12.56 7.96
C ASP A 128 -10.35 12.32 8.34
N VAL A 129 -10.10 11.70 9.50
CA VAL A 129 -8.77 11.27 9.90
C VAL A 129 -8.47 9.88 9.33
N VAL A 130 -7.38 9.81 8.57
CA VAL A 130 -6.88 8.56 8.00
C VAL A 130 -6.09 7.76 9.02
N LYS A 131 -6.31 6.43 9.05
CA LYS A 131 -5.46 5.48 9.77
C LYS A 131 -5.07 4.31 8.86
N LEU A 132 -3.77 4.07 8.72
CA LEU A 132 -3.22 2.87 8.08
C LEU A 132 -3.39 1.67 9.01
N ILE A 133 -3.95 0.60 8.46
CA ILE A 133 -4.20 -0.66 9.16
C ILE A 133 -3.59 -1.83 8.37
N ASP A 134 -3.50 -3.01 8.96
CA ASP A 134 -3.14 -4.26 8.28
C ASP A 134 -1.80 -4.23 7.52
N PHE A 135 -0.71 -4.08 8.28
CA PHE A 135 0.64 -4.15 7.73
C PHE A 135 0.95 -5.52 7.12
N GLY A 136 1.55 -5.54 5.94
CA GLY A 136 1.82 -6.75 5.17
C GLY A 136 3.11 -7.48 5.54
N ALA A 137 3.89 -6.99 6.52
CA ALA A 137 5.19 -7.58 6.87
C ALA A 137 5.09 -9.04 7.36
N SER A 138 3.98 -9.42 8.01
CA SER A 138 3.70 -10.80 8.42
C SER A 138 3.43 -11.74 7.25
N LYS A 139 3.06 -11.19 6.08
CA LYS A 139 2.80 -11.94 4.86
C LYS A 139 4.08 -12.26 4.07
N GLN A 140 5.24 -11.71 4.49
CA GLN A 140 6.53 -11.95 3.84
C GLN A 140 7.17 -13.23 4.33
N GLN A 141 7.48 -14.13 3.43
CA GLN A 141 8.23 -15.35 3.73
C GLN A 141 9.70 -15.07 4.02
N SER A 142 10.26 -15.75 5.01
CA SER A 142 11.71 -15.86 5.16
C SER A 142 12.19 -17.03 4.33
N THR A 143 13.08 -16.79 3.37
CA THR A 143 13.97 -17.81 2.86
C THR A 143 15.07 -18.05 3.88
N VAL A 144 14.88 -19.06 4.74
CA VAL A 144 15.98 -19.65 5.49
C VAL A 144 16.17 -21.06 4.93
N GLY A 145 17.30 -21.28 4.27
CA GLY A 145 17.76 -22.62 3.86
C GLY A 145 17.12 -23.20 2.61
N GLY A 146 17.17 -22.51 1.46
CA GLY A 146 17.19 -23.17 0.14
C GLY A 146 16.00 -24.03 -0.30
N ALA A 147 14.96 -24.16 0.49
CA ALA A 147 13.73 -24.86 0.12
C ALA A 147 12.59 -23.85 0.00
N THR A 148 12.17 -23.60 -1.22
CA THR A 148 11.01 -22.76 -1.53
C THR A 148 9.75 -23.51 -1.13
N MET A 149 9.31 -23.36 0.11
CA MET A 149 7.96 -23.80 0.49
C MET A 149 7.01 -22.71 0.03
N SER A 150 6.29 -23.01 -1.03
CA SER A 150 5.25 -22.21 -1.67
C SER A 150 4.01 -22.09 -0.78
N THR A 151 4.07 -21.29 0.26
CA THR A 151 2.85 -20.68 0.79
C THR A 151 2.76 -19.33 0.10
N GLY A 152 1.88 -19.23 -0.91
CA GLY A 152 1.82 -18.07 -1.80
C GLY A 152 1.72 -16.79 -0.99
N ILE A 153 2.67 -15.86 -1.21
CA ILE A 153 2.53 -14.50 -0.74
C ILE A 153 1.28 -13.95 -1.37
N SER A 154 0.29 -13.65 -0.54
CA SER A 154 -0.91 -12.99 -1.01
C SER A 154 -0.55 -11.52 -1.25
N TYR A 155 -0.15 -11.19 -2.48
CA TYR A 155 -0.11 -9.80 -2.93
C TYR A 155 -1.43 -9.44 -3.59
N THR A 156 -1.80 -8.17 -3.51
CA THR A 156 -2.99 -7.65 -4.18
C THR A 156 -2.61 -7.22 -5.59
N ASN A 157 -3.16 -7.90 -6.60
CA ASN A 157 -2.90 -7.57 -8.00
C ASN A 157 -3.19 -6.08 -8.26
N GLY A 158 -2.36 -5.45 -9.09
CA GLY A 158 -2.41 -4.02 -9.39
C GLY A 158 -1.73 -3.10 -8.34
N TYR A 159 -1.58 -3.56 -7.07
CA TYR A 159 -0.97 -2.75 -6.00
C TYR A 159 0.46 -3.17 -5.67
N ALA A 160 0.84 -4.40 -5.96
CA ALA A 160 2.19 -4.91 -5.68
C ALA A 160 3.15 -4.63 -6.84
N PRO A 161 4.30 -3.98 -6.60
CA PRO A 161 5.33 -3.80 -7.61
C PRO A 161 6.13 -5.09 -7.87
N SER A 162 6.93 -5.09 -8.94
CA SER A 162 7.68 -6.26 -9.40
C SER A 162 8.63 -6.85 -8.35
N GLU A 163 9.32 -6.00 -7.58
CA GLU A 163 10.21 -6.46 -6.51
C GLU A 163 9.46 -7.19 -5.39
N GLN A 164 8.20 -6.82 -5.13
CA GLN A 164 7.36 -7.49 -4.14
C GLN A 164 6.82 -8.80 -4.68
N MET A 165 6.39 -8.84 -5.94
CA MET A 165 5.93 -10.07 -6.61
C MET A 165 7.07 -11.10 -6.72
N ALA A 166 8.29 -10.64 -7.05
CA ALA A 166 9.49 -11.46 -7.13
C ALA A 166 10.11 -11.79 -5.75
N GLN A 167 9.55 -11.28 -4.64
CA GLN A 167 10.06 -11.48 -3.27
C GLN A 167 11.53 -11.08 -3.09
N SER A 168 11.97 -10.06 -3.83
CA SER A 168 13.33 -9.53 -3.77
C SER A 168 13.46 -8.59 -2.57
N TYR A 169 13.57 -9.14 -1.36
CA TYR A 169 13.58 -8.39 -0.10
C TYR A 169 14.69 -7.35 0.02
N ASP A 170 15.85 -7.64 -0.58
CA ASP A 170 17.00 -6.73 -0.70
C ASP A 170 16.71 -5.48 -1.53
N LYS A 171 15.63 -5.53 -2.31
CA LYS A 171 15.19 -4.43 -3.18
C LYS A 171 14.05 -3.61 -2.60
N PHE A 172 13.52 -3.99 -1.44
CA PHE A 172 12.45 -3.24 -0.79
C PHE A 172 12.94 -1.91 -0.22
N GLY A 173 12.06 -0.95 -0.21
CA GLY A 173 12.31 0.38 0.32
C GLY A 173 11.02 1.20 0.35
N PRO A 174 11.09 2.49 0.73
CA PRO A 174 9.95 3.40 0.69
C PRO A 174 9.24 3.42 -0.67
N TRP A 175 9.99 3.28 -1.76
CA TRP A 175 9.48 3.21 -3.15
C TRP A 175 8.54 2.03 -3.40
N THR A 176 8.62 0.96 -2.60
CA THR A 176 7.70 -0.19 -2.68
C THR A 176 6.31 0.21 -2.20
N ASP A 177 6.23 0.91 -1.07
CA ASP A 177 4.97 1.48 -0.55
C ASP A 177 4.45 2.61 -1.46
N PHE A 178 5.34 3.41 -2.05
CA PHE A 178 4.91 4.49 -2.96
C PHE A 178 4.28 3.97 -4.24
N TYR A 179 4.73 2.81 -4.77
CA TYR A 179 4.01 2.18 -5.89
C TYR A 179 2.58 1.82 -5.50
N ALA A 180 2.40 1.13 -4.38
CA ALA A 180 1.09 0.75 -3.87
C ALA A 180 0.21 1.97 -3.56
N LEU A 181 0.81 3.07 -3.06
CA LEU A 181 0.13 4.35 -2.85
C LEU A 181 -0.32 4.98 -4.18
N GLY A 182 0.53 4.98 -5.20
CA GLY A 182 0.18 5.45 -6.54
C GLY A 182 -1.01 4.68 -7.12
N ALA A 183 -0.98 3.35 -7.05
CA ALA A 183 -2.06 2.47 -7.45
C ALA A 183 -3.35 2.72 -6.64
N THR A 184 -3.21 2.98 -5.35
CA THR A 184 -4.33 3.38 -4.48
C THR A 184 -4.94 4.69 -4.94
N MET A 185 -4.13 5.71 -5.19
CA MET A 185 -4.60 7.01 -5.68
C MET A 185 -5.29 6.88 -7.04
N TYR A 186 -4.73 6.08 -7.96
CA TYR A 186 -5.38 5.79 -9.23
C TYR A 186 -6.80 5.24 -9.00
N LYS A 187 -6.94 4.22 -8.13
CA LYS A 187 -8.24 3.64 -7.78
C LYS A 187 -9.21 4.66 -7.20
N LEU A 188 -8.75 5.52 -6.28
CA LEU A 188 -9.59 6.53 -5.64
C LEU A 188 -10.07 7.60 -6.63
N LEU A 189 -9.18 8.02 -7.54
CA LEU A 189 -9.45 9.09 -8.51
C LEU A 189 -10.26 8.63 -9.73
N THR A 190 -10.27 7.33 -10.03
CA THR A 190 -10.92 6.81 -11.26
C THR A 190 -12.04 5.81 -10.97
N ASN A 191 -12.07 5.24 -9.78
CA ASN A 191 -12.85 4.05 -9.41
C ASN A 191 -12.55 2.80 -10.27
N GLN A 192 -11.49 2.84 -11.13
CA GLN A 192 -11.02 1.71 -11.91
C GLN A 192 -9.92 0.95 -11.15
N ASP A 193 -9.85 -0.36 -11.33
CA ASP A 193 -8.76 -1.13 -10.76
C ASP A 193 -7.44 -0.75 -11.44
N PRO A 194 -6.36 -0.58 -10.65
CA PRO A 194 -5.06 -0.28 -11.24
C PRO A 194 -4.56 -1.47 -12.07
N PRO A 195 -3.92 -1.21 -13.23
CA PRO A 195 -3.31 -2.26 -14.02
C PRO A 195 -2.23 -2.99 -13.20
N SER A 196 -2.04 -4.27 -13.47
CA SER A 196 -0.93 -5.01 -12.85
C SER A 196 0.42 -4.49 -13.36
N VAL A 197 1.48 -4.71 -12.59
CA VAL A 197 2.83 -4.36 -13.05
C VAL A 197 3.23 -5.15 -14.30
N SER A 198 2.68 -6.35 -14.49
CA SER A 198 2.87 -7.15 -15.71
C SER A 198 2.27 -6.45 -16.92
N ASP A 199 1.01 -5.97 -16.80
CA ASP A 199 0.32 -5.26 -17.90
C ASP A 199 1.07 -3.99 -18.31
N LEU A 200 1.71 -3.31 -17.32
CA LEU A 200 2.53 -2.12 -17.57
C LEU A 200 3.89 -2.43 -18.21
N SER A 201 4.34 -3.68 -18.12
CA SER A 201 5.68 -4.12 -18.57
C SER A 201 5.66 -4.88 -19.88
N GLU A 202 4.49 -5.25 -20.42
CA GLU A 202 4.35 -6.11 -21.61
C GLU A 202 4.86 -5.50 -22.90
N ASP A 203 5.01 -4.18 -22.96
CA ASP A 203 5.47 -3.49 -24.15
C ASP A 203 6.75 -2.70 -23.87
N GLU A 204 7.86 -3.14 -24.44
CA GLU A 204 9.16 -2.45 -24.31
C GLU A 204 9.21 -1.13 -25.09
N THR A 205 8.28 -0.93 -26.03
CA THR A 205 8.25 0.24 -26.91
C THR A 205 7.35 1.37 -26.42
N GLU A 206 6.38 1.05 -25.53
CA GLU A 206 5.45 2.02 -24.97
C GLU A 206 5.52 2.07 -23.44
N ASP A 207 5.67 3.27 -22.93
CA ASP A 207 5.64 3.55 -21.49
C ASP A 207 4.16 3.61 -21.03
N LYS A 208 3.48 2.45 -20.94
CA LYS A 208 2.04 2.33 -20.70
C LYS A 208 1.55 3.05 -19.45
N HIS A 209 2.40 3.22 -18.42
CA HIS A 209 2.01 3.99 -17.25
C HIS A 209 1.94 5.51 -17.51
N LEU A 210 2.55 6.02 -18.58
CA LEU A 210 2.34 7.41 -19.00
C LEU A 210 0.95 7.63 -19.58
N ALA A 211 0.29 6.59 -20.08
CA ALA A 211 -1.01 6.60 -20.71
C ALA A 211 -2.17 6.18 -19.80
N LEU A 212 -1.95 6.10 -18.46
CA LEU A 212 -3.03 5.74 -17.52
C LEU A 212 -4.21 6.72 -17.65
N PRO A 213 -5.41 6.24 -18.01
CA PRO A 213 -6.55 7.11 -18.18
C PRO A 213 -7.06 7.62 -16.83
N MET A 214 -6.94 8.91 -16.61
CA MET A 214 -7.43 9.60 -15.41
C MET A 214 -8.24 10.83 -15.84
N PRO A 215 -9.46 10.64 -16.37
CA PRO A 215 -10.32 11.76 -16.76
C PRO A 215 -10.66 12.61 -15.53
N ASN A 216 -10.79 13.91 -15.70
CA ASN A 216 -11.14 14.88 -14.64
C ASN A 216 -10.13 14.98 -13.48
N VAL A 217 -8.90 14.51 -13.65
CA VAL A 217 -7.81 14.63 -12.70
C VAL A 217 -6.83 15.69 -13.21
N SER A 218 -6.31 16.53 -12.31
CA SER A 218 -5.33 17.57 -12.68
C SER A 218 -4.04 16.95 -13.21
N GLU A 219 -3.38 17.64 -14.14
CA GLU A 219 -2.11 17.19 -14.73
C GLU A 219 -1.02 16.96 -13.66
N LYS A 220 -1.05 17.74 -12.60
CA LYS A 220 -0.11 17.57 -11.48
C LYS A 220 -0.33 16.24 -10.74
N MET A 221 -1.59 15.91 -10.47
CA MET A 221 -1.94 14.67 -9.79
C MET A 221 -1.69 13.46 -10.69
N LYS A 222 -1.99 13.53 -11.99
CA LYS A 222 -1.64 12.49 -12.97
C LYS A 222 -0.15 12.21 -12.97
N LYS A 223 0.68 13.25 -13.07
CA LYS A 223 2.15 13.12 -13.04
C LYS A 223 2.63 12.48 -11.75
N LEU A 224 2.04 12.81 -10.60
CA LEU A 224 2.39 12.20 -9.33
C LEU A 224 2.07 10.71 -9.30
N VAL A 225 0.86 10.32 -9.72
CA VAL A 225 0.45 8.91 -9.78
C VAL A 225 1.38 8.12 -10.71
N VAL A 226 1.64 8.63 -11.91
CA VAL A 226 2.55 8.02 -12.89
C VAL A 226 3.97 7.89 -12.32
N TRP A 227 4.48 8.91 -11.62
CA TRP A 227 5.81 8.86 -10.99
C TRP A 227 5.90 7.78 -9.91
N MET A 228 4.89 7.67 -9.07
CA MET A 228 4.84 6.64 -8.03
C MET A 228 4.68 5.23 -8.62
N MET A 229 3.92 5.07 -9.71
CA MET A 229 3.65 3.78 -10.36
C MET A 229 4.71 3.36 -11.39
N GLN A 230 5.87 4.03 -11.47
CA GLN A 230 6.95 3.61 -12.35
C GLN A 230 7.30 2.13 -12.11
N VAL A 231 7.38 1.32 -13.18
CA VAL A 231 7.76 -0.09 -13.08
C VAL A 231 9.17 -0.24 -12.51
N ASN A 232 10.10 0.57 -13.03
CA ASN A 232 11.45 0.61 -12.49
C ASN A 232 11.47 1.37 -11.15
N ARG A 233 11.73 0.64 -10.03
CA ARG A 233 11.81 1.23 -8.69
C ARG A 233 12.80 2.39 -8.55
N LEU A 234 13.85 2.42 -9.38
CA LEU A 234 14.86 3.48 -9.35
C LEU A 234 14.32 4.82 -9.87
N LYS A 235 13.26 4.80 -10.66
CA LYS A 235 12.57 6.00 -11.19
C LYS A 235 11.48 6.52 -10.27
N ARG A 236 11.10 5.78 -9.21
CA ARG A 236 10.09 6.20 -8.22
C ARG A 236 10.66 7.18 -7.21
N PRO A 237 9.81 7.93 -6.47
CA PRO A 237 10.23 8.72 -5.32
C PRO A 237 11.05 7.89 -4.33
N LYS A 238 12.03 8.49 -3.67
CA LYS A 238 12.92 7.80 -2.72
C LYS A 238 12.48 7.97 -1.27
N ASN A 239 11.77 9.04 -0.98
CA ASN A 239 11.27 9.37 0.34
C ASN A 239 10.04 10.27 0.25
N VAL A 240 9.35 10.45 1.38
CA VAL A 240 8.15 11.30 1.47
C VAL A 240 8.47 12.76 1.13
N GLY A 241 9.66 13.24 1.48
CA GLY A 241 10.08 14.62 1.18
C GLY A 241 10.08 14.94 -0.32
N GLU A 242 10.47 14.01 -1.18
CA GLU A 242 10.41 14.19 -2.64
C GLU A 242 8.96 14.35 -3.13
N ILE A 243 8.03 13.54 -2.61
CA ILE A 243 6.60 13.62 -2.96
C ILE A 243 6.03 14.96 -2.50
N ARG A 244 6.31 15.37 -1.27
CA ARG A 244 5.87 16.68 -0.73
C ARG A 244 6.47 17.82 -1.53
N GLY A 245 7.76 17.78 -1.85
CA GLY A 245 8.43 18.75 -2.70
C GLY A 245 7.73 18.91 -4.05
N PHE A 246 7.38 17.80 -4.69
CA PHE A 246 6.61 17.82 -5.94
C PHE A 246 5.22 18.46 -5.76
N LEU A 247 4.51 18.12 -4.68
CA LEU A 247 3.18 18.67 -4.39
C LEU A 247 3.19 20.19 -4.13
N HIS A 248 4.27 20.72 -3.57
CA HIS A 248 4.39 22.16 -3.27
C HIS A 248 4.90 22.99 -4.45
N GLN A 249 5.47 22.38 -5.50
CA GLN A 249 5.88 23.14 -6.69
C GLN A 249 4.66 23.82 -7.33
N PRO A 250 4.77 25.08 -7.73
CA PRO A 250 3.70 25.75 -8.48
C PRO A 250 3.39 24.93 -9.75
N SER A 251 2.12 24.76 -10.08
CA SER A 251 1.74 24.24 -11.40
C SER A 251 2.33 25.17 -12.45
N ALA A 252 3.11 24.65 -13.40
CA ALA A 252 3.57 25.45 -14.51
C ALA A 252 2.33 26.09 -15.18
N ALA A 253 2.30 27.41 -15.29
CA ALA A 253 1.24 28.10 -15.98
C ALA A 253 1.17 27.53 -17.42
N PRO A 254 -0.04 27.39 -18.02
CA PRO A 254 -0.13 26.97 -19.39
C PRO A 254 0.66 27.99 -20.23
N THR A 255 1.68 27.49 -20.93
CA THR A 255 2.39 28.31 -21.92
C THR A 255 1.36 28.72 -22.97
N SER A 256 0.97 29.99 -22.92
CA SER A 256 0.18 30.58 -24.00
C SER A 256 1.07 30.60 -25.25
N ASN A 257 0.83 29.66 -26.15
CA ASN A 257 1.37 29.74 -27.51
C ASN A 257 0.74 30.94 -28.17
N ASN A 258 1.35 32.11 -27.96
CA ASN A 258 1.19 33.24 -28.86
C ASN A 258 2.06 32.97 -30.11
N GLU A 259 1.55 32.16 -31.01
CA GLU A 259 2.01 32.21 -32.40
C GLU A 259 1.67 33.59 -32.95
N LYS A 260 2.66 34.49 -32.90
CA LYS A 260 2.65 35.69 -33.72
C LYS A 260 2.70 35.29 -35.20
N THR A 261 1.54 35.20 -35.80
CA THR A 261 1.41 35.19 -37.27
C THR A 261 2.03 36.49 -37.80
N LYS A 262 3.27 36.44 -38.24
CA LYS A 262 3.84 37.49 -39.09
C LYS A 262 3.20 37.36 -40.46
N ALA A 263 2.23 38.20 -40.75
CA ALA A 263 1.78 38.45 -42.10
C ALA A 263 2.95 39.08 -42.93
N TYR A 264 3.45 38.37 -43.90
CA TYR A 264 4.26 38.94 -44.96
C TYR A 264 3.31 39.39 -46.06
N TRP A 265 3.07 40.69 -46.15
CA TRP A 265 2.63 41.37 -47.36
C TRP A 265 3.56 42.58 -47.55
N SER A 266 4.42 42.49 -48.54
CA SER A 266 4.80 43.52 -49.53
C SER A 266 5.90 42.94 -50.42
#